data_956f99950d4d7340706e5d6cba5d7044
#
_entry.id   956f99950d4d7340706e5d6cba5d7044
#
_cell.length_a   1.000
_cell.length_b   1.000
_cell.length_c   1.000
_cell.angle_alpha   90.00
_cell.angle_beta   90.00
_cell.angle_gamma   90.00
#
_symmetry.space_group_name_H-M   'P 1'
#
loop_
_entity.id
_entity.type
_entity.pdbx_description
1 polymer ?
#
loop_
_entity_poly.entity_id
_entity_poly.type
_entity_poly.pdbx_seq_one_letter_code
_entity_poly.pdbx_strand_id
1 'polypeptide(L)'
;IPLRFQVTEFDCGTVSLLNAFSYLFEREEIPALLVKSIFKYTLDCYDDKGNLGQGGTSREAIKKLTKWITNYTSENNFNVKCTRLEKEQVTLEKMKECINNNGVVFIRCYQECEHYVIITKITKNYVYIFDPYYLERNEYDNDNSVKMILNKPFDYNRRVTIERVFSETKKDFSLGSVYSR
;
A
#
# COMPACT_ATOMS: atom_id res chain seq x y z
N ILE A 1 -11.67 -3.90 12.17
CA ILE A 1 -12.00 -4.80 11.04
C ILE A 1 -10.70 -5.44 10.57
N PRO A 2 -10.64 -6.77 10.32
CA PRO A 2 -9.48 -7.40 9.72
C PRO A 2 -9.14 -6.76 8.37
N LEU A 3 -7.87 -6.62 8.06
CA LEU A 3 -7.40 -6.14 6.76
C LEU A 3 -7.74 -7.17 5.68
N ARG A 4 -8.03 -6.70 4.48
CA ARG A 4 -8.63 -7.48 3.41
C ARG A 4 -7.60 -7.94 2.41
N PHE A 5 -7.80 -9.13 1.87
CA PHE A 5 -7.09 -9.58 0.68
C PHE A 5 -7.81 -9.11 -0.58
N GLN A 6 -7.05 -8.94 -1.65
CA GLN A 6 -7.59 -8.63 -2.98
C GLN A 6 -8.36 -9.84 -3.55
N VAL A 7 -9.32 -9.55 -4.39
CA VAL A 7 -10.19 -10.57 -5.00
C VAL A 7 -9.73 -10.89 -6.43
N THR A 8 -9.15 -9.91 -7.11
CA THR A 8 -8.62 -10.05 -8.47
C THR A 8 -7.12 -9.75 -8.50
N GLU A 9 -6.45 -10.09 -9.60
CA GLU A 9 -5.02 -9.81 -9.81
C GLU A 9 -4.70 -8.30 -9.92
N PHE A 10 -5.71 -7.43 -10.05
CA PHE A 10 -5.54 -6.03 -10.43
C PHE A 10 -5.91 -5.03 -9.32
N ASP A 11 -6.60 -5.45 -8.28
CA ASP A 11 -7.18 -4.56 -7.26
C ASP A 11 -6.30 -4.30 -6.03
N CYS A 12 -4.99 -4.65 -6.10
CA CYS A 12 -4.04 -4.40 -5.01
C CYS A 12 -4.03 -2.93 -4.53
N GLY A 13 -4.07 -1.97 -5.47
CA GLY A 13 -4.10 -0.54 -5.13
C GLY A 13 -5.37 -0.12 -4.41
N THR A 14 -6.53 -0.59 -4.90
CA THR A 14 -7.84 -0.33 -4.28
C THR A 14 -7.90 -0.90 -2.88
N VAL A 15 -7.55 -2.19 -2.74
CA VAL A 15 -7.66 -2.92 -1.46
C VAL A 15 -6.65 -2.38 -0.45
N SER A 16 -5.41 -2.06 -0.86
CA SER A 16 -4.43 -1.45 0.04
C SER A 16 -4.85 -0.08 0.54
N LEU A 17 -5.52 0.75 -0.28
CA LEU A 17 -6.09 2.02 0.18
C LEU A 17 -7.23 1.81 1.18
N LEU A 18 -8.15 0.88 0.90
CA LEU A 18 -9.20 0.53 1.85
C LEU A 18 -8.62 -0.01 3.16
N ASN A 19 -7.57 -0.82 3.10
CA ASN A 19 -6.86 -1.32 4.26
C ASN A 19 -6.17 -0.20 5.05
N ALA A 20 -5.58 0.80 4.38
CA ALA A 20 -4.99 1.95 5.04
C ALA A 20 -6.00 2.69 5.92
N PHE A 21 -7.20 2.96 5.41
CA PHE A 21 -8.25 3.60 6.20
C PHE A 21 -8.85 2.67 7.26
N SER A 22 -9.00 1.36 6.98
CA SER A 22 -9.45 0.38 7.97
C SER A 22 -8.44 0.14 9.09
N TYR A 23 -7.15 0.44 8.87
CA TYR A 23 -6.11 0.41 9.90
C TYR A 23 -6.13 1.64 10.80
N LEU A 24 -6.42 2.82 10.22
CA LEU A 24 -6.38 4.11 10.93
C LEU A 24 -7.68 4.44 11.69
N PHE A 25 -8.82 3.92 11.25
CA PHE A 25 -10.15 4.33 11.71
C PHE A 25 -11.04 3.13 12.00
N GLU A 26 -11.95 3.29 12.94
CA GLU A 26 -13.05 2.35 13.10
C GLU A 26 -14.02 2.47 11.91
N ARG A 27 -14.80 1.42 11.67
CA ARG A 27 -15.67 1.33 10.48
C ARG A 27 -16.64 2.51 10.37
N GLU A 28 -17.19 2.93 11.48
CA GLU A 28 -18.20 3.99 11.58
C GLU A 28 -17.63 5.38 11.30
N GLU A 29 -16.32 5.52 11.46
CA GLU A 29 -15.59 6.77 11.21
C GLU A 29 -15.24 6.98 9.73
N ILE A 30 -15.21 5.88 8.92
CA ILE A 30 -14.80 5.96 7.53
C ILE A 30 -15.95 6.49 6.66
N PRO A 31 -15.81 7.71 6.05
CA PRO A 31 -16.88 8.30 5.26
C PRO A 31 -17.17 7.46 4.00
N ALA A 32 -18.47 7.25 3.73
CA ALA A 32 -18.89 6.51 2.53
C ALA A 32 -18.38 7.18 1.23
N LEU A 33 -18.29 8.52 1.20
CA LEU A 33 -17.76 9.24 0.04
C LEU A 33 -16.28 8.98 -0.19
N LEU A 34 -15.47 8.79 0.86
CA LEU A 34 -14.08 8.39 0.74
C LEU A 34 -13.95 7.01 0.09
N VAL A 35 -14.73 6.03 0.54
CA VAL A 35 -14.76 4.68 -0.04
C VAL A 35 -15.15 4.73 -1.52
N LYS A 36 -16.21 5.47 -1.86
CA LYS A 36 -16.65 5.68 -3.26
C LYS A 36 -15.55 6.32 -4.11
N SER A 37 -14.81 7.27 -3.55
CA SER A 37 -13.73 7.96 -4.27
C SER A 37 -12.53 7.04 -4.51
N ILE A 38 -12.19 6.16 -3.57
CA ILE A 38 -11.17 5.14 -3.79
C ILE A 38 -11.55 4.29 -5.01
N PHE A 39 -12.75 3.73 -5.06
CA PHE A 39 -13.21 2.95 -6.22
C PHE A 39 -13.29 3.77 -7.51
N LYS A 40 -13.65 5.05 -7.44
CA LYS A 40 -13.76 5.92 -8.61
C LYS A 40 -12.41 6.22 -9.26
N TYR A 41 -11.34 6.37 -8.48
CA TYR A 41 -10.03 6.78 -8.99
C TYR A 41 -9.11 5.61 -9.29
N THR A 42 -9.28 4.47 -8.62
CA THR A 42 -8.45 3.28 -8.82
C THR A 42 -8.92 2.44 -10.01
N LEU A 43 -8.16 1.42 -10.39
CA LEU A 43 -8.45 0.53 -11.53
C LEU A 43 -8.62 1.29 -12.85
N ASP A 44 -7.78 2.28 -13.07
CA ASP A 44 -7.82 3.17 -14.23
C ASP A 44 -6.96 2.70 -15.41
N CYS A 45 -6.20 1.61 -15.24
CA CYS A 45 -5.36 1.07 -16.30
C CYS A 45 -6.10 0.03 -17.13
N TYR A 46 -5.75 -0.01 -18.43
CA TYR A 46 -6.21 -1.01 -19.37
C TYR A 46 -5.22 -2.18 -19.46
N ASP A 47 -5.72 -3.38 -19.70
CA ASP A 47 -4.90 -4.51 -20.11
C ASP A 47 -4.48 -4.40 -21.60
N ASP A 48 -3.68 -5.35 -22.06
CA ASP A 48 -3.23 -5.43 -23.45
C ASP A 48 -4.37 -5.65 -24.46
N LYS A 49 -5.55 -6.07 -24.00
CA LYS A 49 -6.76 -6.26 -24.79
C LYS A 49 -7.69 -5.05 -24.78
N GLY A 50 -7.34 -3.98 -24.06
CA GLY A 50 -8.15 -2.78 -23.95
C GLY A 50 -9.26 -2.84 -22.89
N ASN A 51 -9.24 -3.79 -21.96
CA ASN A 51 -10.22 -3.88 -20.88
C ASN A 51 -9.82 -2.95 -19.73
N LEU A 52 -10.68 -1.99 -19.41
CA LEU A 52 -10.48 -1.08 -18.29
C LEU A 52 -10.49 -1.82 -16.94
N GLY A 53 -9.58 -1.42 -16.05
CA GLY A 53 -9.47 -1.96 -14.69
C GLY A 53 -8.64 -3.23 -14.59
N GLN A 54 -8.30 -3.87 -15.70
CA GLN A 54 -7.50 -5.10 -15.73
C GLN A 54 -5.99 -4.85 -15.87
N GLY A 55 -5.55 -3.59 -15.89
CA GLY A 55 -4.16 -3.18 -15.81
C GLY A 55 -3.76 -2.60 -14.45
N GLY A 56 -4.65 -2.69 -13.46
CA GLY A 56 -4.40 -2.19 -12.10
C GLY A 56 -4.64 -0.70 -11.94
N THR A 57 -3.89 -0.08 -10.99
CA THR A 57 -4.03 1.33 -10.62
C THR A 57 -2.75 2.10 -10.94
N SER A 58 -2.89 3.19 -11.71
CA SER A 58 -1.76 4.02 -12.11
C SER A 58 -1.25 4.94 -10.99
N ARG A 59 -0.01 5.42 -11.14
CA ARG A 59 0.55 6.47 -10.26
C ARG A 59 -0.24 7.78 -10.38
N GLU A 60 -0.76 8.08 -11.55
CA GLU A 60 -1.54 9.29 -11.79
C GLU A 60 -2.90 9.22 -11.08
N ALA A 61 -3.54 8.05 -11.05
CA ALA A 61 -4.75 7.81 -10.26
C ALA A 61 -4.49 8.06 -8.77
N ILE A 62 -3.40 7.53 -8.23
CA ILE A 62 -3.01 7.75 -6.83
C ILE A 62 -2.74 9.24 -6.56
N LYS A 63 -2.08 9.95 -7.46
CA LYS A 63 -1.86 11.41 -7.34
C LYS A 63 -3.18 12.19 -7.30
N LYS A 64 -4.12 11.88 -8.18
CA LYS A 64 -5.44 12.51 -8.22
C LYS A 64 -6.22 12.21 -6.94
N LEU A 65 -6.22 10.96 -6.48
CA LEU A 65 -6.89 10.54 -5.26
C LEU A 65 -6.29 11.21 -4.02
N THR A 66 -4.96 11.29 -3.91
CA THR A 66 -4.28 11.99 -2.80
C THR A 66 -4.70 13.45 -2.72
N LYS A 67 -4.76 14.14 -3.86
CA LYS A 67 -5.24 15.53 -3.93
C LYS A 67 -6.71 15.63 -3.50
N TRP A 68 -7.56 14.71 -3.98
CA TRP A 68 -8.96 14.67 -3.59
C TRP A 68 -9.12 14.45 -2.07
N ILE A 69 -8.38 13.50 -1.48
CA ILE A 69 -8.39 13.24 -0.03
C ILE A 69 -7.98 14.49 0.74
N THR A 70 -6.90 15.16 0.33
CA THR A 70 -6.42 16.39 0.99
C THR A 70 -7.50 17.49 1.01
N ASN A 71 -8.19 17.70 -0.10
CA ASN A 71 -9.28 18.67 -0.18
C ASN A 71 -10.47 18.25 0.70
N TYR A 72 -10.88 16.98 0.58
CA TYR A 72 -12.00 16.42 1.34
C TYR A 72 -11.78 16.54 2.85
N THR A 73 -10.58 16.24 3.33
CA THR A 73 -10.26 16.29 4.77
C THR A 73 -10.31 17.70 5.31
N SER A 74 -9.84 18.68 4.53
CA SER A 74 -9.89 20.10 4.94
C SER A 74 -11.31 20.65 4.95
N GLU A 75 -12.18 20.23 4.02
CA GLU A 75 -13.56 20.71 3.90
C GLU A 75 -14.53 20.06 4.90
N ASN A 76 -14.24 18.82 5.34
CA ASN A 76 -15.16 18.01 6.15
C ASN A 76 -14.65 17.72 7.58
N ASN A 77 -13.55 18.36 8.01
CA ASN A 77 -12.91 18.12 9.31
C ASN A 77 -12.61 16.63 9.57
N PHE A 78 -12.33 15.86 8.51
CA PHE A 78 -11.93 14.47 8.65
C PHE A 78 -10.45 14.43 9.04
N ASN A 79 -10.16 13.88 10.22
CA ASN A 79 -8.83 13.97 10.84
C ASN A 79 -7.81 13.02 10.19
N VAL A 80 -7.46 13.28 8.94
CA VAL A 80 -6.36 12.57 8.27
C VAL A 80 -5.53 13.57 7.45
N LYS A 81 -4.22 13.43 7.51
CA LYS A 81 -3.28 14.14 6.63
C LYS A 81 -2.71 13.15 5.63
N CYS A 82 -2.96 13.38 4.35
CA CYS A 82 -2.40 12.57 3.27
C CYS A 82 -1.25 13.32 2.59
N THR A 83 -0.05 12.76 2.61
CA THR A 83 1.15 13.34 1.98
C THR A 83 1.69 12.38 0.95
N ARG A 84 1.72 12.81 -0.32
CA ARG A 84 2.37 12.07 -1.39
C ARG A 84 3.85 12.46 -1.46
N LEU A 85 4.71 11.45 -1.55
CA LEU A 85 6.14 11.63 -1.76
C LEU A 85 6.51 11.27 -3.21
N GLU A 86 7.38 12.07 -3.81
CA GLU A 86 8.08 11.70 -5.04
C GLU A 86 9.26 10.78 -4.72
N LYS A 87 9.80 10.09 -5.74
CA LYS A 87 10.87 9.10 -5.59
C LYS A 87 12.02 9.56 -4.68
N GLU A 88 12.53 10.75 -4.94
CA GLU A 88 13.70 11.33 -4.25
C GLU A 88 13.41 11.67 -2.78
N GLN A 89 12.13 11.72 -2.42
CA GLN A 89 11.66 12.02 -1.08
C GLN A 89 11.37 10.76 -0.25
N VAL A 90 11.34 9.58 -0.89
CA VAL A 90 11.05 8.32 -0.22
C VAL A 90 12.28 7.85 0.54
N THR A 91 12.30 8.10 1.86
CA THR A 91 13.38 7.68 2.76
C THR A 91 12.82 6.88 3.93
N LEU A 92 13.67 6.09 4.55
CA LEU A 92 13.31 5.32 5.75
C LEU A 92 12.87 6.25 6.90
N GLU A 93 13.52 7.42 7.03
CA GLU A 93 13.22 8.42 8.05
C GLU A 93 11.80 8.96 7.90
N LYS A 94 11.39 9.33 6.68
CA LYS A 94 10.03 9.81 6.42
C LYS A 94 8.97 8.73 6.63
N MET A 95 9.27 7.48 6.27
CA MET A 95 8.38 6.37 6.59
C MET A 95 8.24 6.17 8.10
N LYS A 96 9.35 6.21 8.85
CA LYS A 96 9.34 6.12 10.32
C LYS A 96 8.60 7.29 10.95
N GLU A 97 8.77 8.51 10.45
CA GLU A 97 8.03 9.69 10.90
C GLU A 97 6.53 9.49 10.77
N CYS A 98 6.06 8.99 9.63
CA CYS A 98 4.65 8.67 9.42
C CYS A 98 4.13 7.65 10.44
N ILE A 99 4.83 6.52 10.59
CA ILE A 99 4.45 5.45 11.54
C ILE A 99 4.46 5.95 12.99
N ASN A 100 5.46 6.72 13.40
CA ASN A 100 5.58 7.26 14.75
C ASN A 100 4.49 8.29 15.09
N ASN A 101 3.89 8.91 14.06
CA ASN A 101 2.74 9.80 14.18
C ASN A 101 1.39 9.05 14.02
N ASN A 102 1.35 7.75 14.32
CA ASN A 102 0.18 6.88 14.19
C ASN A 102 -0.37 6.81 12.77
N GLY A 103 0.48 6.99 11.77
CA GLY A 103 0.13 6.90 10.36
C GLY A 103 0.34 5.51 9.78
N VAL A 104 0.00 5.38 8.51
CA VAL A 104 0.24 4.21 7.67
C VAL A 104 0.90 4.65 6.37
N VAL A 105 1.84 3.88 5.87
CA VAL A 105 2.50 4.19 4.59
C VAL A 105 1.89 3.32 3.50
N PHE A 106 1.17 3.93 2.56
CA PHE A 106 0.74 3.27 1.32
C PHE A 106 1.87 3.37 0.30
N ILE A 107 2.34 2.24 -0.21
CA ILE A 107 3.55 2.20 -1.02
C ILE A 107 3.38 1.29 -2.24
N ARG A 108 4.05 1.67 -3.33
CA ARG A 108 4.19 0.85 -4.52
C ARG A 108 5.55 0.18 -4.50
N CYS A 109 5.58 -1.12 -4.60
CA CYS A 109 6.79 -1.96 -4.61
C CYS A 109 6.74 -2.96 -5.77
N TYR A 110 7.78 -3.75 -5.91
CA TYR A 110 7.82 -4.85 -6.84
C TYR A 110 7.28 -6.14 -6.20
N GLN A 111 6.46 -6.89 -6.92
CA GLN A 111 6.09 -8.28 -6.65
C GLN A 111 5.72 -8.91 -7.99
N GLU A 112 6.69 -9.54 -8.65
CA GLU A 112 6.60 -9.98 -10.06
C GLU A 112 6.25 -8.85 -11.06
N CYS A 113 5.42 -7.91 -10.63
CA CYS A 113 5.04 -6.67 -11.30
C CYS A 113 5.02 -5.51 -10.31
N GLU A 114 4.49 -4.36 -10.73
CA GLU A 114 4.24 -3.21 -9.84
C GLU A 114 3.03 -3.51 -8.93
N HIS A 115 3.24 -3.45 -7.63
CA HIS A 115 2.29 -3.87 -6.61
C HIS A 115 2.13 -2.84 -5.51
N TYR A 116 0.92 -2.69 -4.96
CA TYR A 116 0.61 -1.80 -3.86
C TYR A 116 0.37 -2.56 -2.56
N VAL A 117 1.00 -2.08 -1.50
CA VAL A 117 0.87 -2.61 -0.15
C VAL A 117 0.79 -1.47 0.87
N ILE A 118 0.49 -1.78 2.13
CA ILE A 118 0.63 -0.84 3.23
C ILE A 118 1.70 -1.30 4.22
N ILE A 119 2.42 -0.31 4.78
CA ILE A 119 3.36 -0.52 5.88
C ILE A 119 2.70 0.02 7.14
N THR A 120 2.60 -0.82 8.17
CA THR A 120 1.93 -0.49 9.44
C THR A 120 2.89 -0.37 10.60
N LYS A 121 4.11 -0.91 10.47
CA LYS A 121 5.14 -0.88 11.52
C LYS A 121 6.54 -0.91 10.93
N ILE A 122 7.47 -0.18 11.55
CA ILE A 122 8.90 -0.21 11.22
C ILE A 122 9.70 -0.36 12.51
N THR A 123 10.68 -1.27 12.50
CA THR A 123 11.62 -1.48 13.59
C THR A 123 13.04 -1.13 13.14
N LYS A 124 14.05 -1.41 13.96
CA LYS A 124 15.45 -1.15 13.62
C LYS A 124 15.89 -1.84 12.32
N ASN A 125 15.43 -3.08 12.08
CA ASN A 125 15.90 -3.92 10.99
C ASN A 125 14.80 -4.33 9.99
N TYR A 126 13.53 -4.12 10.31
CA TYR A 126 12.41 -4.68 9.57
C TYR A 126 11.30 -3.67 9.31
N VAL A 127 10.68 -3.84 8.16
CA VAL A 127 9.41 -3.23 7.76
C VAL A 127 8.33 -4.30 7.86
N TYR A 128 7.19 -3.96 8.42
CA TYR A 128 6.03 -4.84 8.54
C TYR A 128 4.94 -4.34 7.60
N ILE A 129 4.54 -5.22 6.70
CA ILE A 129 3.70 -4.93 5.55
C ILE A 129 2.40 -5.73 5.68
N PHE A 130 1.27 -5.13 5.35
CA PHE A 130 0.11 -5.89 4.93
C PHE A 130 0.06 -5.88 3.41
N ASP A 131 0.29 -7.06 2.85
CA ASP A 131 0.18 -7.36 1.43
C ASP A 131 -1.22 -7.89 1.16
N PRO A 132 -2.02 -7.25 0.30
CA PRO A 132 -3.35 -7.75 -0.03
C PRO A 132 -3.34 -9.02 -0.88
N TYR A 133 -2.20 -9.40 -1.47
CA TYR A 133 -2.10 -10.62 -2.24
C TYR A 133 -2.08 -11.85 -1.32
N TYR A 134 -3.08 -12.71 -1.47
CA TYR A 134 -3.20 -13.93 -0.68
C TYR A 134 -2.30 -15.03 -1.22
N LEU A 135 -1.49 -15.61 -0.36
CA LEU A 135 -0.68 -16.79 -0.67
C LEU A 135 -1.20 -17.99 0.14
N GLU A 136 -1.55 -19.07 -0.55
CA GLU A 136 -2.02 -20.32 0.07
C GLU A 136 -0.92 -21.01 0.88
N ARG A 137 0.33 -20.84 0.47
CA ARG A 137 1.52 -21.41 1.10
C ARG A 137 2.62 -20.36 1.27
N ASN A 138 3.57 -20.65 2.12
CA ASN A 138 4.75 -19.80 2.27
C ASN A 138 5.68 -19.96 1.05
N GLU A 139 5.78 -18.92 0.25
CA GLU A 139 6.69 -18.87 -0.92
C GLU A 139 8.07 -18.31 -0.58
N TYR A 140 8.27 -17.87 0.67
CA TYR A 140 9.51 -17.23 1.14
C TYR A 140 10.35 -18.11 2.06
N ASP A 141 10.14 -19.43 2.08
CA ASP A 141 10.87 -20.34 2.98
C ASP A 141 12.40 -20.30 2.78
N ASN A 142 12.85 -20.00 1.56
CA ASN A 142 14.27 -19.88 1.22
C ASN A 142 14.75 -18.41 1.13
N ASP A 143 13.92 -17.44 1.51
CA ASP A 143 14.25 -16.01 1.48
C ASP A 143 14.34 -15.43 2.90
N ASN A 144 15.55 -15.29 3.40
CA ASN A 144 15.79 -14.74 4.74
C ASN A 144 15.37 -13.27 4.90
N SER A 145 15.10 -12.56 3.79
CA SER A 145 14.69 -11.16 3.80
C SER A 145 13.19 -10.96 3.97
N VAL A 146 12.38 -11.98 3.72
CA VAL A 146 10.93 -11.94 3.80
C VAL A 146 10.41 -13.08 4.68
N LYS A 147 9.48 -12.76 5.57
CA LYS A 147 8.78 -13.75 6.39
C LYS A 147 7.28 -13.53 6.37
N MET A 148 6.50 -14.58 6.11
CA MET A 148 5.05 -14.58 6.27
C MET A 148 4.66 -14.59 7.75
N ILE A 149 3.62 -13.80 8.08
CA ILE A 149 3.05 -13.67 9.42
C ILE A 149 1.53 -13.93 9.30
N LEU A 150 1.03 -15.03 9.85
CA LEU A 150 -0.36 -15.45 9.65
C LEU A 150 -1.30 -15.07 10.80
N ASN A 151 -0.78 -14.63 11.94
CA ASN A 151 -1.54 -14.41 13.17
C ASN A 151 -1.75 -12.92 13.52
N LYS A 152 -1.65 -12.02 12.54
CA LYS A 152 -1.81 -10.57 12.72
C LYS A 152 -2.77 -9.95 11.68
N PRO A 153 -4.03 -10.43 11.59
CA PRO A 153 -4.94 -10.04 10.51
C PRO A 153 -5.37 -8.56 10.55
N PHE A 154 -5.08 -7.85 11.64
CA PHE A 154 -5.42 -6.43 11.82
C PHE A 154 -4.24 -5.49 11.57
N ASP A 155 -3.02 -6.04 11.40
CA ASP A 155 -1.80 -5.24 11.40
C ASP A 155 -0.96 -5.48 10.14
N TYR A 156 -0.46 -6.70 9.97
CA TYR A 156 0.48 -7.03 8.89
C TYR A 156 0.51 -8.55 8.65
N ASN A 157 0.94 -8.94 7.45
CA ASN A 157 1.10 -10.35 7.07
C ASN A 157 2.47 -10.68 6.48
N ARG A 158 3.36 -9.69 6.37
CA ARG A 158 4.75 -9.85 5.94
C ARG A 158 5.69 -9.07 6.86
N ARG A 159 6.86 -9.64 7.14
CA ARG A 159 8.00 -8.95 7.73
C ARG A 159 9.14 -8.97 6.72
N VAL A 160 9.62 -7.80 6.32
CA VAL A 160 10.62 -7.62 5.27
C VAL A 160 11.82 -6.87 5.83
N THR A 161 13.04 -7.24 5.48
CA THR A 161 14.23 -6.50 5.90
C THR A 161 14.25 -5.11 5.25
N ILE A 162 14.76 -4.11 5.96
CA ILE A 162 14.91 -2.75 5.41
C ILE A 162 15.80 -2.77 4.15
N GLU A 163 16.87 -3.57 4.15
CA GLU A 163 17.74 -3.75 3.00
C GLU A 163 16.97 -4.23 1.75
N ARG A 164 16.05 -5.19 1.92
CA ARG A 164 15.21 -5.68 0.81
C ARG A 164 14.30 -4.58 0.28
N VAL A 165 13.66 -3.83 1.16
CA VAL A 165 12.75 -2.74 0.73
C VAL A 165 13.49 -1.69 -0.08
N PHE A 166 14.68 -1.29 0.32
CA PHE A 166 15.49 -0.28 -0.39
C PHE A 166 16.45 -0.86 -1.43
N SER A 167 16.32 -2.14 -1.78
CA SER A 167 17.11 -2.76 -2.84
C SER A 167 16.79 -2.17 -4.22
N GLU A 168 17.82 -1.97 -5.03
CA GLU A 168 17.70 -1.57 -6.45
C GLU A 168 17.35 -2.74 -7.38
N THR A 169 17.38 -3.97 -6.90
CA THR A 169 17.06 -5.16 -7.68
C THR A 169 15.56 -5.45 -7.70
N LYS A 170 15.09 -6.08 -8.80
CA LYS A 170 13.70 -6.57 -8.91
C LYS A 170 13.49 -7.82 -8.05
N LYS A 171 13.20 -7.60 -6.78
CA LYS A 171 12.84 -8.64 -5.82
C LYS A 171 11.59 -8.21 -5.07
N ASP A 172 10.78 -9.15 -4.63
CA ASP A 172 9.53 -8.85 -3.94
C ASP A 172 9.75 -7.87 -2.79
N PHE A 173 8.86 -6.89 -2.72
CA PHE A 173 8.86 -5.77 -1.78
C PHE A 173 9.99 -4.76 -1.95
N SER A 174 10.80 -4.83 -3.01
CA SER A 174 11.81 -3.81 -3.31
C SER A 174 11.20 -2.56 -3.93
N LEU A 175 11.75 -1.39 -3.61
CA LEU A 175 11.34 -0.09 -4.15
C LEU A 175 12.13 0.33 -5.39
N GLY A 176 13.40 -0.08 -5.50
CA GLY A 176 14.32 0.39 -6.53
C GLY A 176 13.81 0.19 -7.94
N SER A 177 13.28 -0.99 -8.24
CA SER A 177 12.79 -1.33 -9.58
C SER A 177 11.53 -0.57 -10.02
N VAL A 178 10.72 -0.12 -9.06
CA VAL A 178 9.46 0.59 -9.30
C VAL A 178 9.69 2.07 -9.58
N TYR A 179 10.78 2.62 -9.04
CA TYR A 179 11.09 4.04 -9.15
C TYR A 179 12.17 4.36 -10.20
N SER A 180 12.75 3.36 -10.85
CA SER A 180 13.84 3.53 -11.83
C SER A 180 13.38 3.87 -13.24
N ARG A 181 12.09 4.18 -13.48
CA ARG A 181 11.56 4.59 -14.79
C ARG A 181 11.04 6.01 -14.77
#